data_5977f44cb103598650c085a3dc822531
#
_entry.id   5977f44cb103598650c085a3dc822531
#
_cell.length_a   1.000
_cell.length_b   1.000
_cell.length_c   1.000
_cell.angle_alpha   90.00
_cell.angle_beta   90.00
_cell.angle_gamma   90.00
#
_symmetry.space_group_name_H-M   'P 1'
#
loop_
_entity.id
_entity.type
_entity.pdbx_description
1 polymer ?
#
loop_
_entity_poly.entity_id
_entity_poly.type
_entity_poly.pdbx_seq_one_letter_code
_entity_poly.pdbx_strand_id
1 'polypeptide(L)'
;MDEDAETWLLGMRKYFQLHNYSSNAEGRIAIYQLKGKASMWWDQFVQVQHIKEKNVTWREFNKNFENKYLTMRYYDKKMKELFELKLGSMTIDEYERRFLELLKYVSFIKEELINI
;
A
#
# COMPACT_ATOMS: atom_id res chain seq x y z
N MET A 1 -2.94 7.57 -8.75
CA MET A 1 -2.20 8.78 -8.35
C MET A 1 -0.96 8.87 -9.22
N ASP A 2 -0.71 10.02 -9.79
CA ASP A 2 0.48 10.23 -10.63
C ASP A 2 1.74 10.41 -9.80
N GLU A 3 1.59 10.81 -8.54
CA GLU A 3 2.72 10.95 -7.64
C GLU A 3 2.87 9.73 -6.74
N ASP A 4 4.10 9.54 -6.26
CA ASP A 4 4.43 8.49 -5.31
C ASP A 4 3.63 8.67 -4.02
N ALA A 5 3.10 7.56 -3.48
CA ALA A 5 2.33 7.57 -2.24
C ALA A 5 3.12 8.15 -1.07
N GLU A 6 4.42 7.85 -1.00
CA GLU A 6 5.29 8.37 0.05
C GLU A 6 5.41 9.89 -0.05
N THR A 7 5.57 10.43 -1.27
CA THR A 7 5.61 11.87 -1.51
C THR A 7 4.30 12.53 -1.14
N TRP A 8 3.18 11.89 -1.48
CA TRP A 8 1.85 12.40 -1.12
C TRP A 8 1.68 12.47 0.41
N LEU A 9 2.04 11.41 1.13
CA LEU A 9 1.97 11.39 2.59
C LEU A 9 2.83 12.49 3.22
N LEU A 10 4.04 12.68 2.70
CA LEU A 10 4.94 13.72 3.19
C LEU A 10 4.33 15.11 2.98
N GLY A 11 3.72 15.34 1.83
CA GLY A 11 3.04 16.59 1.51
C GLY A 11 1.88 16.86 2.46
N MET A 12 1.06 15.86 2.75
CA MET A 12 -0.04 15.97 3.71
C MET A 12 0.49 16.28 5.11
N ARG A 13 1.55 15.61 5.52
CA ARG A 13 2.18 15.83 6.82
C ARG A 13 2.67 17.26 6.96
N LYS A 14 3.33 17.80 5.93
CA LYS A 14 3.81 19.18 5.91
C LYS A 14 2.64 20.18 5.96
N TYR A 15 1.57 19.89 5.22
CA TYR A 15 0.38 20.72 5.23
C TYR A 15 -0.21 20.81 6.62
N PHE A 16 -0.33 19.68 7.33
CA PHE A 16 -0.90 19.66 8.67
C PHE A 16 -0.02 20.38 9.69
N GLN A 17 1.31 20.43 9.47
CA GLN A 17 2.22 21.18 10.34
C GLN A 17 1.99 22.69 10.26
N LEU A 18 1.49 23.17 9.13
CA LEU A 18 1.22 24.60 8.92
C LEU A 18 -0.16 25.03 9.45
N HIS A 19 -1.01 24.09 9.79
CA HIS A 19 -2.38 24.37 10.22
C HIS A 19 -2.67 23.71 11.56
N ASN A 20 -3.60 24.30 12.31
CA ASN A 20 -3.93 23.80 13.64
C ASN A 20 -5.26 23.03 13.61
N TYR A 21 -5.28 21.92 12.89
CA TYR A 21 -6.45 21.06 12.81
C TYR A 21 -6.41 19.99 13.92
N SER A 22 -7.60 19.54 14.35
CA SER A 22 -7.70 18.37 15.20
C SER A 22 -7.28 17.12 14.42
N SER A 23 -6.92 16.05 15.14
CA SER A 23 -6.52 14.80 14.51
C SER A 23 -7.65 14.21 13.64
N ASN A 24 -8.91 14.30 14.10
CA ASN A 24 -10.06 13.86 13.31
C ASN A 24 -10.26 14.70 12.04
N ALA A 25 -10.07 16.02 12.14
CA ALA A 25 -10.14 16.89 10.97
C ALA A 25 -9.04 16.57 9.96
N GLU A 26 -7.83 16.31 10.43
CA GLU A 26 -6.72 15.91 9.57
C GLU A 26 -7.02 14.61 8.83
N GLY A 27 -7.59 13.63 9.53
CA GLY A 27 -8.00 12.36 8.92
C GLY A 27 -9.02 12.57 7.80
N ARG A 28 -10.04 13.39 8.05
CA ARG A 28 -11.07 13.68 7.04
C ARG A 28 -10.50 14.43 5.84
N ILE A 29 -9.60 15.37 6.08
CA ILE A 29 -8.94 16.10 4.99
C ILE A 29 -8.11 15.15 4.13
N ALA A 30 -7.34 14.25 4.74
CA ALA A 30 -6.54 13.28 4.02
C ALA A 30 -7.42 12.37 3.16
N ILE A 31 -8.51 11.85 3.71
CA ILE A 31 -9.46 11.01 2.98
C ILE A 31 -10.04 11.76 1.78
N TYR A 32 -10.42 13.00 1.99
CA TYR A 32 -10.99 13.85 0.93
C TYR A 32 -9.99 14.07 -0.21
N GLN A 33 -8.70 14.14 0.11
CA GLN A 33 -7.66 14.38 -0.89
C GLN A 33 -7.29 13.13 -1.71
N LEU A 34 -7.74 11.95 -1.31
CA LEU A 34 -7.49 10.73 -2.08
C LEU A 34 -8.17 10.81 -3.44
N LYS A 35 -7.47 10.31 -4.47
CA LYS A 35 -7.97 10.32 -5.85
C LYS A 35 -7.71 8.98 -6.53
N GLY A 36 -8.54 8.68 -7.54
CA GLY A 36 -8.34 7.50 -8.37
C GLY A 36 -8.37 6.20 -7.58
N LYS A 37 -7.39 5.36 -7.84
CA LYS A 37 -7.31 4.02 -7.23
C LYS A 37 -7.22 4.07 -5.71
N ALA A 38 -6.52 5.07 -5.17
CA ALA A 38 -6.39 5.22 -3.71
C ALA A 38 -7.74 5.52 -3.07
N SER A 39 -8.55 6.37 -3.70
CA SER A 39 -9.90 6.67 -3.22
C SER A 39 -10.79 5.42 -3.27
N MET A 40 -10.72 4.66 -4.35
CA MET A 40 -11.48 3.41 -4.49
C MET A 40 -11.08 2.38 -3.44
N TRP A 41 -9.78 2.25 -3.20
CA TRP A 41 -9.28 1.36 -2.15
C TRP A 41 -9.84 1.75 -0.79
N TRP A 42 -9.78 3.03 -0.43
CA TRP A 42 -10.26 3.49 0.87
C TRP A 42 -11.74 3.24 1.05
N ASP A 43 -12.54 3.50 0.03
CA ASP A 43 -13.99 3.26 0.08
C ASP A 43 -14.30 1.78 0.37
N GLN A 44 -13.60 0.87 -0.29
CA GLN A 44 -13.76 -0.56 -0.04
C GLN A 44 -13.25 -0.94 1.35
N PHE A 45 -12.13 -0.38 1.76
CA PHE A 45 -11.51 -0.66 3.05
C PHE A 45 -12.45 -0.30 4.20
N VAL A 46 -13.07 0.88 4.16
CA VAL A 46 -13.97 1.29 5.24
C VAL A 46 -15.23 0.42 5.27
N GLN A 47 -15.71 -0.05 4.13
CA GLN A 47 -16.86 -0.96 4.08
C GLN A 47 -16.52 -2.32 4.67
N VAL A 48 -15.40 -2.90 4.27
CA VAL A 48 -14.98 -4.22 4.75
C VAL A 48 -14.69 -4.21 6.24
N GLN A 49 -14.03 -3.16 6.72
CA GLN A 49 -13.62 -3.04 8.12
C GLN A 49 -14.68 -2.39 9.01
N HIS A 50 -15.83 -2.02 8.45
CA HIS A 50 -16.91 -1.35 9.19
C HIS A 50 -16.45 -0.09 9.93
N ILE A 51 -15.59 0.70 9.27
CA ILE A 51 -15.02 1.92 9.85
C ILE A 51 -15.98 3.08 9.64
N LYS A 52 -16.14 3.91 10.68
CA LYS A 52 -16.84 5.18 10.58
C LYS A 52 -15.83 6.27 10.24
N GLU A 53 -15.88 6.80 9.03
CA GLU A 53 -14.90 7.78 8.54
C GLU A 53 -14.80 9.02 9.43
N LYS A 54 -15.90 9.45 10.01
CA LYS A 54 -15.91 10.63 10.89
C LYS A 54 -15.04 10.46 12.14
N ASN A 55 -14.72 9.22 12.50
CA ASN A 55 -13.91 8.91 13.68
C ASN A 55 -12.47 8.55 13.34
N VAL A 56 -12.10 8.59 12.05
CA VAL A 56 -10.74 8.26 11.62
C VAL A 56 -9.82 9.44 11.86
N THR A 57 -8.80 9.24 12.69
CA THR A 57 -7.74 10.23 12.90
C THR A 57 -6.71 10.16 11.81
N TRP A 58 -5.87 11.20 11.69
CA TRP A 58 -4.73 11.17 10.79
C TRP A 58 -3.82 9.96 11.05
N ARG A 59 -3.59 9.68 12.34
CA ARG A 59 -2.73 8.55 12.75
C ARG A 59 -3.27 7.22 12.23
N GLU A 60 -4.57 6.99 12.38
CA GLU A 60 -5.21 5.77 11.92
C GLU A 60 -5.21 5.67 10.40
N PHE A 61 -5.53 6.77 9.73
CA PHE A 61 -5.48 6.83 8.27
C PHE A 61 -4.08 6.54 7.76
N ASN A 62 -3.09 7.22 8.31
CA ASN A 62 -1.69 7.07 7.89
C ASN A 62 -1.20 5.64 8.06
N LYS A 63 -1.54 5.02 9.20
CA LYS A 63 -1.17 3.62 9.46
C LYS A 63 -1.73 2.68 8.41
N ASN A 64 -3.01 2.80 8.10
CA ASN A 64 -3.67 1.93 7.14
C ASN A 64 -3.18 2.18 5.71
N PHE A 65 -2.94 3.43 5.37
CA PHE A 65 -2.41 3.80 4.06
C PHE A 65 -0.98 3.27 3.88
N GLU A 66 -0.12 3.42 4.90
CA GLU A 66 1.24 2.90 4.85
C GLU A 66 1.26 1.38 4.72
N ASN A 67 0.40 0.68 5.45
CA ASN A 67 0.29 -0.78 5.35
C ASN A 67 -0.07 -1.20 3.92
N LYS A 68 -1.02 -0.53 3.30
CA LYS A 68 -1.41 -0.80 1.92
C LYS A 68 -0.25 -0.56 0.96
N TYR A 69 0.41 0.58 1.10
CA TYR A 69 1.51 0.97 0.24
C TYR A 69 2.70 0.01 0.38
N LEU A 70 3.06 -0.35 1.62
CA LEU A 70 4.16 -1.29 1.85
C LEU A 70 3.88 -2.65 1.24
N THR A 71 2.63 -3.16 1.39
CA THR A 71 2.24 -4.44 0.79
C THR A 71 2.38 -4.40 -0.73
N MET A 72 1.94 -3.30 -1.36
CA MET A 72 2.09 -3.13 -2.81
C MET A 72 3.55 -3.08 -3.24
N ARG A 73 4.39 -2.39 -2.46
CA ARG A 73 5.84 -2.33 -2.76
C ARG A 73 6.48 -3.71 -2.71
N TYR A 74 6.14 -4.52 -1.72
CA TYR A 74 6.65 -5.88 -1.63
C TYR A 74 6.18 -6.73 -2.80
N TYR A 75 4.92 -6.61 -3.19
CA TYR A 75 4.38 -7.30 -4.35
C TYR A 75 5.16 -6.93 -5.61
N ASP A 76 5.32 -5.64 -5.87
CA ASP A 76 6.02 -5.14 -7.05
C ASP A 76 7.48 -5.59 -7.07
N LYS A 77 8.14 -5.56 -5.92
CA LYS A 77 9.52 -6.02 -5.80
C LYS A 77 9.65 -7.50 -6.14
N LYS A 78 8.75 -8.33 -5.62
CA LYS A 78 8.78 -9.78 -5.87
C LYS A 78 8.42 -10.11 -7.31
N MET A 79 7.48 -9.37 -7.90
CA MET A 79 7.16 -9.52 -9.32
C MET A 79 8.37 -9.16 -10.18
N LYS A 80 9.07 -8.09 -9.85
CA LYS A 80 10.29 -7.70 -10.55
C LYS A 80 11.36 -8.78 -10.46
N GLU A 81 11.60 -9.32 -9.26
CA GLU A 81 12.55 -10.41 -9.05
C GLU A 81 12.18 -11.63 -9.91
N LEU A 82 10.89 -11.96 -9.98
CA LEU A 82 10.40 -13.07 -10.77
C LEU A 82 10.66 -12.86 -12.26
N PHE A 83 10.38 -11.67 -12.80
CA PHE A 83 10.61 -11.36 -14.21
C PHE A 83 12.10 -11.27 -14.56
N GLU A 84 12.94 -10.90 -13.59
CA GLU A 84 14.39 -10.80 -13.79
C GLU A 84 15.11 -12.13 -13.53
N LEU A 85 14.37 -13.17 -13.13
CA LEU A 85 14.97 -14.48 -12.85
C LEU A 85 15.55 -15.08 -14.12
N LYS A 86 16.85 -15.35 -14.09
CA LYS A 86 17.59 -15.88 -15.25
C LYS A 86 18.31 -17.16 -14.85
N LEU A 87 18.37 -18.11 -15.78
CA LEU A 87 19.09 -19.36 -15.56
C LEU A 87 20.58 -19.12 -15.32
N GLY A 88 21.23 -18.30 -16.15
CA GLY A 88 22.59 -17.80 -15.93
C GLY A 88 23.54 -18.81 -15.30
N SER A 89 24.03 -18.47 -14.12
CA SER A 89 24.94 -19.30 -13.32
C SER A 89 24.24 -20.34 -12.45
N MET A 90 22.91 -20.38 -12.46
CA MET A 90 22.15 -21.33 -11.67
C MET A 90 22.01 -22.68 -12.38
N THR A 91 21.89 -23.75 -11.61
CA THR A 91 21.43 -25.03 -12.12
C THR A 91 19.93 -24.98 -12.38
N ILE A 92 19.41 -25.92 -13.12
CA ILE A 92 17.96 -26.02 -13.39
C ILE A 92 17.20 -26.21 -12.09
N ASP A 93 17.71 -27.04 -11.18
CA ASP A 93 17.07 -27.28 -9.89
C ASP A 93 17.03 -26.02 -9.02
N GLU A 94 18.12 -25.26 -9.00
CA GLU A 94 18.18 -23.98 -8.28
C GLU A 94 17.19 -22.97 -8.85
N TYR A 95 17.10 -22.91 -10.17
CA TYR A 95 16.16 -22.02 -10.86
C TYR A 95 14.72 -22.36 -10.49
N GLU A 96 14.35 -23.64 -10.57
CA GLU A 96 13.00 -24.09 -10.23
C GLU A 96 12.65 -23.74 -8.79
N ARG A 97 13.56 -24.03 -7.87
CA ARG A 97 13.34 -23.73 -6.45
C ARG A 97 13.13 -22.25 -6.24
N ARG A 98 13.98 -21.43 -6.81
CA ARG A 98 13.89 -19.97 -6.69
C ARG A 98 12.59 -19.45 -7.30
N PHE A 99 12.23 -19.97 -8.46
CA PHE A 99 10.99 -19.61 -9.15
C PHE A 99 9.77 -19.92 -8.29
N LEU A 100 9.71 -21.11 -7.71
CA LEU A 100 8.58 -21.53 -6.86
C LEU A 100 8.49 -20.69 -5.59
N GLU A 101 9.62 -20.35 -4.97
CA GLU A 101 9.65 -19.46 -3.82
C GLU A 101 9.06 -18.10 -4.13
N LEU A 102 9.46 -17.51 -5.26
CA LEU A 102 8.97 -16.20 -5.69
C LEU A 102 7.47 -16.24 -6.01
N LEU A 103 7.00 -17.29 -6.67
CA LEU A 103 5.58 -17.45 -6.98
C LEU A 103 4.75 -17.56 -5.71
N LYS A 104 5.21 -18.35 -4.75
CA LYS A 104 4.53 -18.51 -3.47
C LYS A 104 4.42 -17.18 -2.74
N TYR A 105 5.50 -16.40 -2.73
CA TYR A 105 5.55 -15.11 -2.06
C TYR A 105 4.62 -14.10 -2.76
N VAL A 106 4.62 -14.06 -4.08
CA VAL A 106 3.75 -13.20 -4.86
C VAL A 106 2.28 -13.53 -4.60
N SER A 107 1.93 -14.82 -4.57
CA SER A 107 0.56 -15.27 -4.30
C SER A 107 0.11 -14.84 -2.90
N PHE A 108 0.98 -14.96 -1.90
CA PHE A 108 0.68 -14.53 -0.53
C PHE A 108 0.40 -13.02 -0.47
N ILE A 109 1.25 -12.20 -1.08
CA ILE A 109 1.08 -10.75 -1.07
C ILE A 109 -0.16 -10.34 -1.85
N LYS A 110 -0.47 -11.03 -2.95
CA LYS A 110 -1.67 -10.76 -3.73
C LYS A 110 -2.93 -10.98 -2.91
N GLU A 111 -2.97 -12.05 -2.10
CA GLU A 111 -4.08 -12.28 -1.19
C GLU A 111 -4.24 -11.15 -0.17
N GLU A 112 -3.12 -10.68 0.40
CA GLU A 112 -3.14 -9.56 1.34
C GLU A 112 -3.70 -8.29 0.69
N LEU A 113 -3.36 -8.04 -0.57
CA LEU A 113 -3.88 -6.88 -1.30
C LEU A 113 -5.38 -6.99 -1.55
N ILE A 114 -5.89 -8.19 -1.77
CA ILE A 114 -7.33 -8.42 -1.99
C ILE A 114 -8.09 -8.26 -0.68
N ASN A 115 -7.52 -8.68 0.44
CA ASN A 115 -8.17 -8.68 1.75
C ASN A 115 -8.09 -7.33 2.47
N ILE A 116 -7.36 -6.38 1.92
CA ILE A 116 -7.33 -5.01 2.43
C ILE A 116 -8.47 -4.21 1.78
#